data_60b8caa60ce295c338eedc3418bde00b
#
_entry.id   60b8caa60ce295c338eedc3418bde00b
#
_cell.length_a   1.000
_cell.length_b   1.000
_cell.length_c   1.000
_cell.angle_alpha   90.00
_cell.angle_beta   90.00
_cell.angle_gamma   90.00
#
_symmetry.space_group_name_H-M   'P 1'
#
loop_
_entity.id
_entity.type
_entity.pdbx_description
1 polymer ?
#
loop_
_entity_poly.entity_id
_entity_poly.type
_entity_poly.pdbx_seq_one_letter_code
_entity_poly.pdbx_strand_id
1 'polypeptide(L)'
;LVSMTMAELSQQGKVTVGVLRSSDPALFITGVADGARAITDVLALRGGELTNLVLSAITGVSGEVSRFCSVYPLDINGDGVTEVPRTVTLQGEDADHAVSQRVDWISYDASGTASRVLSTYHDVADGWYLQLPEGWPERVWVGRSASPDEIGITFYTDSSREESCVPVL
;
A
#
# COMPACT_ATOMS: atom_id res chain seq x y z
N LEU A 1 14.48 -5.68 -16.09
CA LEU A 1 15.06 -6.78 -15.30
C LEU A 1 14.57 -6.64 -13.87
N VAL A 2 13.86 -7.65 -13.40
CA VAL A 2 13.36 -7.72 -12.02
C VAL A 2 14.57 -7.67 -11.08
N SER A 3 14.60 -6.73 -10.17
CA SER A 3 15.70 -6.52 -9.22
C SER A 3 15.71 -7.51 -8.05
N MET A 4 14.82 -8.51 -8.08
CA MET A 4 14.73 -9.55 -7.05
C MET A 4 15.28 -10.87 -7.56
N THR A 5 15.95 -11.61 -6.67
CA THR A 5 16.34 -12.98 -6.96
C THR A 5 15.10 -13.88 -6.98
N MET A 6 15.08 -14.87 -7.89
CA MET A 6 13.95 -15.83 -7.98
C MET A 6 13.71 -16.61 -6.68
N ALA A 7 14.69 -16.70 -5.79
CA ALA A 7 14.54 -17.35 -4.48
C ALA A 7 13.67 -16.53 -3.51
N GLU A 8 13.70 -15.21 -3.58
CA GLU A 8 12.86 -14.34 -2.76
C GLU A 8 11.40 -14.33 -3.24
N LEU A 9 11.18 -14.50 -4.54
CA LEU A 9 9.85 -14.66 -5.12
C LEU A 9 9.16 -15.97 -4.68
N SER A 10 9.93 -17.04 -4.44
CA SER A 10 9.39 -18.38 -4.20
C SER A 10 8.72 -18.57 -2.83
N GLN A 11 9.01 -17.74 -1.83
CA GLN A 11 8.53 -17.95 -0.47
C GLN A 11 7.23 -17.21 -0.15
N GLN A 12 7.00 -16.01 -0.71
CA GLN A 12 5.79 -15.21 -0.50
C GLN A 12 5.45 -14.35 -1.73
N GLY A 13 5.97 -14.73 -2.88
CA GLY A 13 5.77 -13.99 -4.11
C GLY A 13 4.36 -14.18 -4.67
N LYS A 14 3.80 -13.15 -5.29
CA LYS A 14 2.53 -13.20 -5.99
C LYS A 14 2.63 -12.50 -7.34
N VAL A 15 2.10 -13.12 -8.37
CA VAL A 15 1.92 -12.50 -9.69
C VAL A 15 0.43 -12.24 -9.89
N THR A 16 0.10 -11.00 -10.18
CA THR A 16 -1.26 -10.57 -10.52
C THR A 16 -1.24 -10.06 -11.96
N VAL A 17 -2.18 -10.51 -12.77
CA VAL A 17 -2.46 -9.93 -14.10
C VAL A 17 -3.54 -8.88 -13.89
N GLY A 18 -3.32 -7.69 -14.42
CA GLY A 18 -4.28 -6.59 -14.24
C GLY A 18 -4.20 -5.58 -15.37
N VAL A 19 -4.85 -4.45 -15.16
CA VAL A 19 -5.01 -3.39 -16.16
C VAL A 19 -4.49 -2.06 -15.56
N LEU A 20 -3.73 -1.32 -16.35
CA LEU A 20 -3.30 0.04 -16.02
C LEU A 20 -4.43 1.05 -16.27
N ARG A 21 -4.31 2.23 -15.67
CA ARG A 21 -5.24 3.35 -15.90
C ARG A 21 -5.37 3.75 -17.38
N SER A 22 -4.36 3.49 -18.19
CA SER A 22 -4.38 3.65 -19.65
C SER A 22 -5.06 2.52 -20.40
N SER A 23 -5.69 1.57 -19.70
CA SER A 23 -6.33 0.37 -20.22
C SER A 23 -5.37 -0.66 -20.83
N ASP A 24 -4.06 -0.51 -20.61
CA ASP A 24 -3.07 -1.47 -21.05
C ASP A 24 -2.96 -2.64 -20.06
N PRO A 25 -2.78 -3.88 -20.52
CA PRO A 25 -2.53 -5.02 -19.63
C PRO A 25 -1.14 -4.92 -18.99
N ALA A 26 -1.03 -5.33 -17.73
CA ALA A 26 0.21 -5.33 -16.98
C ALA A 26 0.34 -6.55 -16.07
N LEU A 27 1.59 -6.89 -15.73
CA LEU A 27 1.93 -7.86 -14.72
C LEU A 27 2.43 -7.14 -13.47
N PHE A 28 1.82 -7.46 -12.35
CA PHE A 28 2.21 -6.96 -11.04
C PHE A 28 2.90 -8.11 -10.30
N ILE A 29 4.22 -8.00 -10.14
CA ILE A 29 5.03 -9.05 -9.52
C ILE A 29 5.46 -8.57 -8.16
N THR A 30 4.86 -9.15 -7.11
CA THR A 30 5.23 -8.88 -5.73
C THR A 30 6.20 -9.94 -5.25
N GLY A 31 7.29 -9.53 -4.66
CA GLY A 31 8.23 -10.38 -3.95
C GLY A 31 8.55 -9.80 -2.57
N VAL A 32 9.24 -10.57 -1.74
CA VAL A 32 9.68 -10.15 -0.41
C VAL A 32 11.18 -9.92 -0.41
N ALA A 33 11.59 -8.73 -0.02
CA ALA A 33 12.98 -8.37 0.18
C ALA A 33 13.27 -8.26 1.68
N ASP A 34 14.50 -8.58 2.08
CA ASP A 34 14.98 -8.47 3.47
C ASP A 34 14.08 -9.16 4.52
N GLY A 35 13.41 -10.25 4.11
CA GLY A 35 12.62 -11.11 4.98
C GLY A 35 11.25 -10.58 5.42
N ALA A 36 10.96 -9.31 5.22
CA ALA A 36 9.70 -8.71 5.70
C ALA A 36 9.08 -7.67 4.75
N ARG A 37 9.90 -7.04 3.90
CA ARG A 37 9.46 -5.95 3.04
C ARG A 37 8.98 -6.47 1.68
N ALA A 38 7.70 -6.32 1.39
CA ALA A 38 7.17 -6.63 0.07
C ALA A 38 7.44 -5.48 -0.91
N ILE A 39 7.88 -5.83 -2.12
CA ILE A 39 8.14 -4.90 -3.23
C ILE A 39 7.31 -5.38 -4.42
N THR A 40 6.73 -4.47 -5.18
CA THR A 40 5.99 -4.80 -6.39
C THR A 40 6.63 -4.16 -7.60
N ASP A 41 6.96 -4.99 -8.60
CA ASP A 41 7.28 -4.54 -9.94
C ASP A 41 6.01 -4.47 -10.78
N VAL A 42 5.88 -3.42 -11.60
CA VAL A 42 4.78 -3.26 -12.54
C VAL A 42 5.34 -3.34 -13.95
N LEU A 43 5.07 -4.44 -14.63
CA LEU A 43 5.61 -4.70 -15.96
C LEU A 43 4.53 -4.51 -17.03
N ALA A 44 4.79 -3.66 -17.99
CA ALA A 44 3.92 -3.46 -19.15
C ALA A 44 4.70 -3.57 -20.46
N LEU A 45 3.98 -3.92 -21.53
CA LEU A 45 4.56 -4.01 -22.87
C LEU A 45 4.65 -2.61 -23.47
N ARG A 46 5.87 -2.16 -23.76
CA ARG A 46 6.15 -0.88 -24.40
C ARG A 46 7.03 -1.08 -25.61
N GLY A 47 6.52 -0.70 -26.80
CA GLY A 47 7.27 -0.85 -28.05
C GLY A 47 7.68 -2.29 -28.37
N GLY A 48 6.97 -3.30 -27.86
CA GLY A 48 7.30 -4.71 -28.01
C GLY A 48 8.23 -5.28 -26.94
N GLU A 49 8.65 -4.46 -25.97
CA GLU A 49 9.51 -4.87 -24.85
C GLU A 49 8.78 -4.79 -23.51
N LEU A 50 9.03 -5.77 -22.65
CA LEU A 50 8.50 -5.76 -21.29
C LEU A 50 9.31 -4.80 -20.43
N THR A 51 8.68 -3.73 -19.97
CA THR A 51 9.32 -2.64 -19.23
C THR A 51 8.76 -2.56 -17.81
N ASN A 52 9.64 -2.44 -16.82
CA ASN A 52 9.23 -2.15 -15.44
C ASN A 52 8.95 -0.64 -15.27
N LEU A 53 7.69 -0.30 -15.02
CA LEU A 53 7.21 1.09 -14.93
C LEU A 53 7.59 1.80 -13.63
N VAL A 54 7.89 1.04 -12.58
CA VAL A 54 8.16 1.55 -11.21
C VAL A 54 9.61 1.42 -10.78
N LEU A 55 10.48 1.03 -11.70
CA LEU A 55 11.91 0.89 -11.45
C LEU A 55 12.54 2.28 -11.26
N SER A 56 13.15 2.51 -10.11
CA SER A 56 13.91 3.74 -9.86
C SER A 56 15.17 3.77 -10.72
N ALA A 57 15.34 4.82 -11.49
CA ALA A 57 16.56 5.04 -12.29
C ALA A 57 17.80 5.29 -11.41
N ILE A 58 17.60 5.65 -10.13
CA ILE A 58 18.68 5.97 -9.19
C ILE A 58 19.14 4.71 -8.47
N THR A 59 18.20 3.92 -7.94
CA THR A 59 18.50 2.77 -7.08
C THR A 59 18.45 1.44 -7.82
N GLY A 60 17.84 1.38 -8.99
CA GLY A 60 17.61 0.14 -9.73
C GLY A 60 16.60 -0.81 -9.07
N VAL A 61 15.80 -0.32 -8.12
CA VAL A 61 14.78 -1.10 -7.39
C VAL A 61 13.44 -0.37 -7.41
N SER A 62 12.37 -1.13 -7.36
CA SER A 62 10.99 -0.61 -7.26
C SER A 62 10.64 -0.23 -5.80
N GLY A 63 11.50 0.57 -5.18
CA GLY A 63 11.46 0.86 -3.75
C GLY A 63 10.27 1.72 -3.29
N GLU A 64 9.70 2.53 -4.19
CA GLU A 64 8.58 3.40 -3.87
C GLU A 64 7.27 2.64 -3.58
N VAL A 65 7.19 1.39 -4.02
CA VAL A 65 6.05 0.50 -3.79
C VAL A 65 6.35 -0.56 -2.74
N SER A 66 7.31 -0.31 -1.86
CA SER A 66 7.66 -1.21 -0.77
C SER A 66 6.67 -1.09 0.40
N ARG A 67 6.42 -2.19 1.10
CA ARG A 67 5.50 -2.27 2.23
C ARG A 67 5.87 -3.39 3.21
N PHE A 68 5.42 -3.25 4.45
CA PHE A 68 5.64 -4.24 5.51
C PHE A 68 4.41 -5.11 5.79
N CYS A 69 3.44 -5.17 4.89
CA CYS A 69 2.24 -5.97 5.05
C CYS A 69 1.97 -6.83 3.82
N SER A 70 1.26 -7.94 4.03
CA SER A 70 0.88 -8.89 2.98
C SER A 70 -0.34 -8.40 2.17
N VAL A 71 -0.34 -7.14 1.77
CA VAL A 71 -1.36 -6.55 0.90
C VAL A 71 -0.82 -6.56 -0.53
N TYR A 72 -1.60 -7.04 -1.47
CA TYR A 72 -1.19 -7.26 -2.85
C TYR A 72 -1.94 -6.36 -3.81
N PRO A 73 -1.41 -6.11 -5.03
CA PRO A 73 -2.13 -5.39 -6.07
C PRO A 73 -3.50 -5.99 -6.35
N LEU A 74 -4.50 -5.14 -6.39
CA LEU A 74 -5.88 -5.49 -6.71
C LEU A 74 -6.63 -4.24 -7.19
N ASP A 75 -7.78 -4.44 -7.83
CA ASP A 75 -8.76 -3.39 -8.11
C ASP A 75 -9.53 -3.09 -6.81
N ILE A 76 -9.08 -2.06 -6.06
CA ILE A 76 -9.58 -1.77 -4.71
C ILE A 76 -10.94 -1.06 -4.72
N ASN A 77 -11.25 -0.34 -5.79
CA ASN A 77 -12.46 0.47 -5.91
C ASN A 77 -13.49 -0.07 -6.91
N GLY A 78 -13.16 -1.15 -7.64
CA GLY A 78 -14.05 -1.82 -8.59
C GLY A 78 -14.16 -1.09 -9.94
N ASP A 79 -13.17 -0.27 -10.33
CA ASP A 79 -13.18 0.48 -11.60
C ASP A 79 -12.52 -0.27 -12.77
N GLY A 80 -11.99 -1.47 -12.52
CA GLY A 80 -11.31 -2.31 -13.50
C GLY A 80 -9.82 -2.01 -13.66
N VAL A 81 -9.28 -1.02 -12.95
CA VAL A 81 -7.86 -0.72 -12.89
C VAL A 81 -7.25 -1.49 -11.70
N THR A 82 -5.99 -1.85 -11.81
CA THR A 82 -5.28 -2.53 -10.71
C THR A 82 -4.35 -1.56 -10.01
N GLU A 83 -4.60 -1.33 -8.72
CA GLU A 83 -3.78 -0.48 -7.88
C GLU A 83 -2.72 -1.28 -7.15
N VAL A 84 -1.58 -0.60 -6.92
CA VAL A 84 -0.47 -1.10 -6.12
C VAL A 84 -0.51 -0.48 -4.74
N PRO A 85 -0.54 -1.28 -3.67
CA PRO A 85 -0.51 -0.77 -2.31
C PRO A 85 0.88 -0.25 -1.94
N ARG A 86 0.92 0.92 -1.33
CA ARG A 86 2.11 1.55 -0.76
C ARG A 86 1.84 1.92 0.68
N THR A 87 2.63 1.41 1.62
CA THR A 87 2.46 1.76 3.03
C THR A 87 3.06 3.11 3.33
N VAL A 88 2.34 3.88 4.14
CA VAL A 88 2.78 5.11 4.75
C VAL A 88 2.68 4.94 6.25
N THR A 89 3.78 5.14 6.96
CA THR A 89 3.77 5.10 8.43
C THR A 89 2.96 6.27 8.94
N LEU A 90 1.90 5.99 9.69
CA LEU A 90 1.17 7.00 10.42
C LEU A 90 1.98 7.39 11.64
N GLN A 91 2.09 8.69 11.90
CA GLN A 91 2.65 9.16 13.15
C GLN A 91 1.64 8.82 14.25
N GLY A 92 1.95 7.89 15.10
CA GLY A 92 1.13 7.45 16.22
C GLY A 92 1.99 7.15 17.41
N GLU A 93 1.40 7.18 18.58
CA GLU A 93 2.05 6.87 19.84
C GLU A 93 2.39 5.40 19.93
N ASP A 94 3.47 5.17 20.63
CA ASP A 94 4.03 3.91 21.12
C ASP A 94 4.63 3.00 20.07
N ALA A 95 5.97 3.02 20.07
CA ALA A 95 6.84 2.11 19.34
C ALA A 95 6.63 0.62 19.71
N ASP A 96 5.79 0.33 20.71
CA ASP A 96 5.53 -1.02 21.22
C ASP A 96 4.22 -1.65 20.72
N HIS A 97 3.37 -0.90 20.01
CA HIS A 97 2.14 -1.46 19.45
C HIS A 97 2.23 -1.59 17.94
N ALA A 98 1.72 -2.71 17.43
CA ALA A 98 1.69 -3.07 16.02
C ALA A 98 1.44 -1.84 15.14
N VAL A 99 2.40 -1.54 14.29
CA VAL A 99 2.46 -0.34 13.46
C VAL A 99 1.14 -0.18 12.70
N SER A 100 0.36 0.80 13.11
CA SER A 100 -0.83 1.20 12.37
C SER A 100 -0.40 1.73 11.01
N GLN A 101 -0.84 1.08 9.95
CA GLN A 101 -0.39 1.42 8.61
C GLN A 101 -1.53 1.98 7.78
N ARG A 102 -1.30 3.15 7.23
CA ARG A 102 -2.06 3.64 6.09
C ARG A 102 -1.49 2.99 4.84
N VAL A 103 -2.38 2.52 3.98
CA VAL A 103 -2.03 2.03 2.65
C VAL A 103 -2.59 2.99 1.62
N ASP A 104 -1.72 3.63 0.86
CA ASP A 104 -2.09 4.40 -0.33
C ASP A 104 -2.18 3.44 -1.51
N TRP A 105 -3.26 3.49 -2.25
CA TRP A 105 -3.50 2.70 -3.44
C TRP A 105 -3.17 3.52 -4.68
N ILE A 106 -2.19 3.06 -5.42
CA ILE A 106 -1.55 3.81 -6.52
C ILE A 106 -1.87 3.13 -7.84
N SER A 107 -2.54 3.85 -8.74
CA SER A 107 -2.70 3.44 -10.14
C SER A 107 -1.54 3.98 -10.98
N TYR A 108 -1.19 3.24 -12.02
CA TYR A 108 -0.17 3.64 -12.98
C TYR A 108 -0.75 3.70 -14.39
N ASP A 109 -0.24 4.59 -15.24
CA ASP A 109 -0.46 4.55 -16.68
C ASP A 109 0.73 3.90 -17.41
N ALA A 110 0.61 3.70 -18.73
CA ALA A 110 1.66 3.12 -19.54
C ALA A 110 2.95 3.96 -19.60
N SER A 111 2.92 5.24 -19.20
CA SER A 111 4.12 6.06 -19.08
C SER A 111 4.88 5.80 -17.77
N GLY A 112 4.24 5.13 -16.79
CA GLY A 112 4.74 4.96 -15.44
C GLY A 112 4.32 6.11 -14.50
N THR A 113 3.40 6.99 -14.94
CA THR A 113 2.88 8.06 -14.10
C THR A 113 1.97 7.50 -13.03
N ALA A 114 2.32 7.75 -11.77
CA ALA A 114 1.59 7.31 -10.60
C ALA A 114 0.47 8.28 -10.23
N SER A 115 -0.65 7.76 -9.74
CA SER A 115 -1.74 8.55 -9.15
C SER A 115 -2.32 7.81 -7.96
N ARG A 116 -2.45 8.47 -6.81
CA ARG A 116 -3.16 7.94 -5.66
C ARG A 116 -4.66 7.94 -5.94
N VAL A 117 -5.29 6.77 -5.80
CA VAL A 117 -6.73 6.58 -6.02
C VAL A 117 -7.49 6.77 -4.73
N LEU A 118 -7.08 6.05 -3.69
CA LEU A 118 -7.65 6.16 -2.35
C LEU A 118 -6.62 5.73 -1.30
N SER A 119 -6.98 5.91 -0.04
CA SER A 119 -6.18 5.41 1.07
C SER A 119 -7.04 4.57 2.01
N THR A 120 -6.42 3.56 2.60
CA THR A 120 -7.05 2.68 3.58
C THR A 120 -6.21 2.60 4.84
N TYR A 121 -6.86 2.40 5.97
CA TYR A 121 -6.23 1.95 7.20
C TYR A 121 -6.34 0.43 7.26
N HIS A 122 -5.24 -0.26 7.53
CA HIS A 122 -5.23 -1.70 7.67
C HIS A 122 -4.92 -2.11 9.10
N ASP A 123 -5.76 -2.95 9.67
CA ASP A 123 -5.43 -3.75 10.83
C ASP A 123 -4.97 -5.12 10.35
N VAL A 124 -3.65 -5.32 10.36
CA VAL A 124 -3.04 -6.56 9.86
C VAL A 124 -3.28 -7.71 10.82
N ALA A 125 -3.44 -7.45 12.11
CA ALA A 125 -3.63 -8.46 13.13
C ALA A 125 -5.02 -9.10 13.02
N ASP A 126 -6.05 -8.28 12.83
CA ASP A 126 -7.44 -8.71 12.77
C ASP A 126 -7.96 -8.88 11.33
N GLY A 127 -7.14 -8.54 10.32
CA GLY A 127 -7.41 -8.84 8.91
C GLY A 127 -8.52 -7.99 8.27
N TRP A 128 -8.77 -6.77 8.77
CA TRP A 128 -9.75 -5.86 8.19
C TRP A 128 -9.10 -4.54 7.73
N TYR A 129 -9.80 -3.81 6.90
CA TYR A 129 -9.40 -2.46 6.49
C TYR A 129 -10.59 -1.50 6.46
N LEU A 130 -10.28 -0.22 6.62
CA LEU A 130 -11.23 0.88 6.51
C LEU A 130 -10.75 1.85 5.44
N GLN A 131 -11.62 2.20 4.50
CA GLN A 131 -11.32 3.27 3.55
C GLN A 131 -11.34 4.63 4.27
N LEU A 132 -10.27 5.38 4.12
CA LEU A 132 -10.17 6.72 4.71
C LEU A 132 -10.86 7.74 3.81
N PRO A 133 -11.63 8.69 4.38
CA PRO A 133 -12.23 9.77 3.62
C PRO A 133 -11.18 10.62 2.89
N GLU A 134 -11.56 11.23 1.78
CA GLU A 134 -10.71 12.14 1.04
C GLU A 134 -10.26 13.33 1.92
N GLY A 135 -8.98 13.65 1.86
CA GLY A 135 -8.36 14.69 2.69
C GLY A 135 -7.87 14.23 4.08
N TRP A 136 -8.30 13.06 4.57
CA TRP A 136 -7.81 12.49 5.83
C TRP A 136 -6.36 11.98 5.74
N PRO A 137 -5.89 11.37 4.65
CA PRO A 137 -4.59 10.70 4.60
C PRO A 137 -3.38 11.50 5.06
N GLU A 138 -3.43 12.81 5.01
CA GLU A 138 -2.31 13.67 5.38
C GLU A 138 -2.38 14.19 6.83
N ARG A 139 -3.53 14.00 7.50
CA ARG A 139 -3.82 14.61 8.80
C ARG A 139 -4.33 13.62 9.85
N VAL A 140 -4.27 12.35 9.55
CA VAL A 140 -4.84 11.32 10.44
C VAL A 140 -3.77 10.78 11.38
N TRP A 141 -4.07 10.82 12.67
CA TRP A 141 -3.38 10.13 13.74
C TRP A 141 -4.27 8.97 14.22
N VAL A 142 -3.66 7.88 14.62
CA VAL A 142 -4.40 6.73 15.11
C VAL A 142 -4.02 6.44 16.54
N GLY A 143 -5.01 6.42 17.42
CA GLY A 143 -4.87 5.94 18.79
C GLY A 143 -5.59 4.61 18.95
N ARG A 144 -4.99 3.68 19.67
CA ARG A 144 -5.61 2.43 20.10
C ARG A 144 -5.91 2.47 21.59
N SER A 145 -7.14 2.18 21.95
CA SER A 145 -7.50 1.87 23.33
C SER A 145 -7.95 0.42 23.41
N ALA A 146 -7.47 -0.30 24.40
CA ALA A 146 -7.91 -1.66 24.68
C ALA A 146 -8.53 -1.69 26.07
N SER A 147 -9.75 -2.17 26.19
CA SER A 147 -10.38 -2.64 27.42
C SER A 147 -10.59 -4.15 27.33
N PRO A 148 -10.86 -4.87 28.45
CA PRO A 148 -11.05 -6.32 28.39
C PRO A 148 -12.13 -6.80 27.42
N ASP A 149 -13.08 -5.95 27.11
CA ASP A 149 -14.27 -6.29 26.31
C ASP A 149 -14.36 -5.49 24.99
N GLU A 150 -13.44 -4.55 24.71
CA GLU A 150 -13.56 -3.67 23.54
C GLU A 150 -12.19 -3.15 23.09
N ILE A 151 -11.94 -3.23 21.77
CA ILE A 151 -10.80 -2.59 21.12
C ILE A 151 -11.33 -1.36 20.40
N GLY A 152 -10.96 -0.18 20.88
CA GLY A 152 -11.31 1.09 20.23
C GLY A 152 -10.17 1.58 19.34
N ILE A 153 -10.50 1.99 18.12
CA ILE A 153 -9.57 2.69 17.23
C ILE A 153 -10.12 4.09 17.03
N THR A 154 -9.34 5.08 17.41
CA THR A 154 -9.72 6.48 17.30
C THR A 154 -8.84 7.18 16.28
N PHE A 155 -9.46 7.85 15.34
CA PHE A 155 -8.79 8.66 14.34
C PHE A 155 -8.85 10.14 14.77
N TYR A 156 -7.69 10.80 14.74
CA TYR A 156 -7.57 12.22 15.11
C TYR A 156 -7.15 13.00 13.87
N THR A 157 -7.74 14.15 13.66
CA THR A 157 -7.47 15.02 12.49
C THR A 157 -6.52 16.18 12.79
N ASP A 158 -6.11 16.38 14.03
CA ASP A 158 -5.20 17.44 14.43
C ASP A 158 -4.13 16.93 15.41
N SER A 159 -2.97 17.59 15.41
CA SER A 159 -1.84 17.30 16.31
C SER A 159 -2.09 17.69 17.77
N SER A 160 -3.15 18.42 18.06
CA SER A 160 -3.58 18.74 19.43
C SER A 160 -4.43 17.59 19.98
N ARG A 161 -3.80 16.72 20.70
CA ARG A 161 -4.26 15.44 21.26
C ARG A 161 -5.49 15.48 22.19
N GLU A 162 -6.11 16.59 22.43
CA GLU A 162 -7.06 16.72 23.56
C GLU A 162 -8.50 17.06 23.18
N GLU A 163 -8.84 17.46 21.95
CA GLU A 163 -10.19 18.01 21.73
C GLU A 163 -10.98 17.55 20.50
N SER A 164 -10.50 16.64 19.68
CA SER A 164 -11.27 16.25 18.49
C SER A 164 -11.29 14.73 18.27
N CYS A 165 -11.86 14.01 19.23
CA CYS A 165 -12.34 12.66 18.96
C CYS A 165 -13.57 12.74 18.06
N VAL A 166 -13.45 12.41 16.79
CA VAL A 166 -14.62 12.09 15.97
C VAL A 166 -14.74 10.57 15.99
N PRO A 167 -15.67 10.00 16.79
CA PRO A 167 -15.93 8.57 16.69
C PRO A 167 -16.51 8.31 15.31
N VAL A 168 -15.85 7.47 14.54
CA VAL A 168 -16.39 6.91 13.32
C VAL A 168 -17.30 5.76 13.75
N LEU A 169 -18.62 5.99 13.71
CA LEU A 169 -19.65 4.96 13.83
C LEU A 169 -19.79 4.21 12.52
#